data_5eb7ef75c4902a10c17f59004b940b10
#
_entry.id   5eb7ef75c4902a10c17f59004b940b10
#
_cell.length_a   1.000
_cell.length_b   1.000
_cell.length_c   1.000
_cell.angle_alpha   90.00
_cell.angle_beta   90.00
_cell.angle_gamma   90.00
#
_symmetry.space_group_name_H-M   'P 1'
#
loop_
_entity.id
_entity.type
_entity.pdbx_description
1 polymer ?
#
loop_
_entity_poly.entity_id
_entity_poly.type
_entity_poly.pdbx_seq_one_letter_code
_entity_poly.pdbx_strand_id
1 'polypeptide(L)'
;GVITDTENYHFHAWKSICLSLNYNLSPEKNEELKGVSRSECLDKILKWAKLNVSKDEFDKILKKKNDIYLKKISNIDSSNIINGVYDFINNAKKQNHLIALYSSSKNAKYILKKLNLISYFDAIVDGNSVKASKPDPEGFILASELTNSKPENCVIFEDSEAGIIAGNKIKMKTIGIGKSSKLNIANKVFKKFEEINLKEFK
;
A
#
# COMPACT_ATOMS: atom_id res chain seq x y z
N GLY A 1 -3.74 -2.89 0.66
CA GLY A 1 -4.75 -3.73 1.28
C GLY A 1 -6.00 -2.97 1.76
N VAL A 2 -6.04 -1.63 1.68
CA VAL A 2 -7.21 -0.85 2.16
C VAL A 2 -8.33 -0.78 1.12
N ILE A 3 -8.01 -0.52 -0.15
CA ILE A 3 -9.01 -0.36 -1.22
C ILE A 3 -9.33 -1.70 -1.89
N THR A 4 -8.31 -2.48 -2.14
CA THR A 4 -8.40 -3.81 -2.75
C THR A 4 -7.29 -4.68 -2.18
N ASP A 5 -7.57 -5.96 -1.98
CA ASP A 5 -6.57 -6.90 -1.50
C ASP A 5 -5.74 -7.42 -2.67
N THR A 6 -4.54 -6.88 -2.80
CA THR A 6 -3.53 -7.36 -3.77
C THR A 6 -2.38 -8.12 -3.12
N GLU A 7 -2.46 -8.42 -1.82
CA GLU A 7 -1.40 -9.06 -1.06
C GLU A 7 -1.03 -10.42 -1.62
N ASN A 8 -2.02 -11.27 -1.87
CA ASN A 8 -1.80 -12.60 -2.45
C ASN A 8 -1.08 -12.54 -3.81
N TYR A 9 -1.40 -11.55 -4.65
CA TYR A 9 -0.71 -11.37 -5.94
C TYR A 9 0.76 -10.95 -5.75
N HIS A 10 1.03 -10.10 -4.76
CA HIS A 10 2.40 -9.72 -4.39
C HIS A 10 3.18 -10.91 -3.83
N PHE A 11 2.59 -11.66 -2.89
CA PHE A 11 3.21 -12.85 -2.30
C PHE A 11 3.56 -13.89 -3.36
N HIS A 12 2.60 -14.25 -4.21
CA HIS A 12 2.86 -15.21 -5.28
C HIS A 12 3.95 -14.75 -6.26
N ALA A 13 3.98 -13.46 -6.62
CA ALA A 13 5.01 -12.93 -7.49
C ALA A 13 6.40 -12.98 -6.82
N TRP A 14 6.52 -12.61 -5.54
CA TRP A 14 7.76 -12.73 -4.79
C TRP A 14 8.16 -14.16 -4.55
N LYS A 15 7.24 -15.06 -4.21
CA LYS A 15 7.51 -16.48 -4.04
C LYS A 15 8.09 -17.09 -5.31
N SER A 16 7.55 -16.75 -6.49
CA SER A 16 8.10 -17.18 -7.78
C SER A 16 9.54 -16.69 -8.02
N ILE A 17 9.85 -15.43 -7.67
CA ILE A 17 11.20 -14.88 -7.73
C ILE A 17 12.12 -15.61 -6.74
N CYS A 18 11.71 -15.76 -5.49
CA CYS A 18 12.50 -16.42 -4.45
C CYS A 18 12.86 -17.87 -4.85
N LEU A 19 11.92 -18.62 -5.42
CA LEU A 19 12.18 -19.96 -5.93
C LEU A 19 13.25 -19.96 -7.04
N SER A 20 13.25 -18.96 -7.93
CA SER A 20 14.30 -18.84 -8.96
C SER A 20 15.67 -18.42 -8.40
N LEU A 21 15.72 -17.98 -7.14
CA LEU A 21 16.92 -17.66 -6.37
C LEU A 21 17.28 -18.77 -5.37
N ASN A 22 16.70 -19.95 -5.46
CA ASN A 22 16.84 -21.06 -4.52
C ASN A 22 16.50 -20.68 -3.05
N TYR A 23 15.59 -19.72 -2.87
CA TYR A 23 15.12 -19.28 -1.55
C TYR A 23 13.63 -19.58 -1.38
N ASN A 24 13.24 -20.15 -0.22
CA ASN A 24 11.83 -20.40 0.09
C ASN A 24 11.27 -19.26 0.95
N LEU A 25 10.45 -18.41 0.36
CA LEU A 25 9.79 -17.32 1.06
C LEU A 25 8.62 -17.84 1.90
N SER A 26 8.72 -17.76 3.22
CA SER A 26 7.65 -18.13 4.13
C SER A 26 6.60 -17.01 4.25
N PRO A 27 5.35 -17.33 4.69
CA PRO A 27 4.32 -16.30 4.95
C PRO A 27 4.78 -15.26 5.97
N GLU A 28 5.50 -15.67 7.04
CA GLU A 28 5.99 -14.78 8.08
C GLU A 28 6.99 -13.78 7.52
N LYS A 29 7.91 -14.23 6.65
CA LYS A 29 8.86 -13.35 5.96
C LYS A 29 8.18 -12.42 4.97
N ASN A 30 7.07 -12.86 4.34
CA ASN A 30 6.29 -12.00 3.47
C ASN A 30 5.64 -10.83 4.23
N GLU A 31 5.26 -11.01 5.51
CA GLU A 31 4.75 -9.92 6.34
C GLU A 31 5.74 -8.74 6.47
N GLU A 32 7.05 -9.04 6.46
CA GLU A 32 8.10 -8.01 6.52
C GLU A 32 8.26 -7.22 5.20
N LEU A 33 7.60 -7.67 4.13
CA LEU A 33 7.62 -7.02 2.81
C LEU A 33 6.43 -6.09 2.59
N LYS A 34 5.44 -6.09 3.50
CA LYS A 34 4.24 -5.26 3.37
C LYS A 34 4.54 -3.78 3.56
N GLY A 35 3.94 -2.96 2.72
CA GLY A 35 4.03 -1.50 2.82
C GLY A 35 5.34 -0.88 2.31
N VAL A 36 6.38 -1.68 2.01
CA VAL A 36 7.66 -1.17 1.51
C VAL A 36 7.78 -1.25 -0.02
N SER A 37 8.77 -0.55 -0.58
CA SER A 37 8.97 -0.51 -2.03
C SER A 37 9.43 -1.85 -2.61
N ARG A 38 9.23 -2.02 -3.92
CA ARG A 38 9.67 -3.23 -4.63
C ARG A 38 11.19 -3.44 -4.55
N SER A 39 11.99 -2.38 -4.62
CA SER A 39 13.46 -2.46 -4.50
C SER A 39 13.87 -2.92 -3.10
N GLU A 40 13.33 -2.31 -2.06
CA GLU A 40 13.62 -2.70 -0.67
C GLU A 40 13.16 -4.13 -0.36
N CYS A 41 12.04 -4.59 -0.96
CA CYS A 41 11.64 -6.00 -0.85
C CYS A 41 12.72 -6.92 -1.43
N LEU A 42 13.27 -6.59 -2.61
CA LEU A 42 14.33 -7.39 -3.22
C LEU A 42 15.62 -7.36 -2.39
N ASP A 43 16.02 -6.19 -1.86
CA ASP A 43 17.16 -6.06 -0.97
C ASP A 43 17.04 -6.98 0.26
N LYS A 44 15.85 -7.00 0.89
CA LYS A 44 15.58 -7.90 2.02
C LYS A 44 15.69 -9.38 1.60
N ILE A 45 15.06 -9.74 0.48
CA ILE A 45 15.08 -11.12 -0.04
C ILE A 45 16.51 -11.57 -0.33
N LEU A 46 17.31 -10.74 -1.00
CA LEU A 46 18.71 -11.06 -1.30
C LEU A 46 19.55 -11.24 -0.02
N LYS A 47 19.34 -10.39 1.00
CA LYS A 47 19.96 -10.57 2.33
C LYS A 47 19.56 -11.89 2.97
N TRP A 48 18.29 -12.25 2.96
CA TRP A 48 17.82 -13.53 3.52
C TRP A 48 18.37 -14.74 2.76
N ALA A 49 18.43 -14.64 1.44
CA ALA A 49 19.00 -15.66 0.57
C ALA A 49 20.56 -15.69 0.60
N LYS A 50 21.20 -14.72 1.26
CA LYS A 50 22.67 -14.53 1.28
C LYS A 50 23.28 -14.41 -0.12
N LEU A 51 22.57 -13.71 -1.02
CA LEU A 51 22.98 -13.51 -2.40
C LEU A 51 23.40 -12.07 -2.65
N ASN A 52 24.46 -11.91 -3.45
CA ASN A 52 24.86 -10.65 -4.04
C ASN A 52 24.66 -10.73 -5.55
N VAL A 53 24.01 -9.74 -6.12
CA VAL A 53 23.75 -9.66 -7.57
C VAL A 53 24.26 -8.34 -8.11
N SER A 54 24.62 -8.30 -9.39
CA SER A 54 24.96 -7.07 -10.08
C SER A 54 23.74 -6.14 -10.19
N LYS A 55 24.00 -4.85 -10.46
CA LYS A 55 22.93 -3.88 -10.68
C LYS A 55 22.00 -4.30 -11.81
N ASP A 56 22.54 -4.83 -12.89
CA ASP A 56 21.77 -5.30 -14.06
C ASP A 56 20.87 -6.49 -13.71
N GLU A 57 21.36 -7.43 -12.91
CA GLU A 57 20.57 -8.56 -12.43
C GLU A 57 19.47 -8.11 -11.48
N PHE A 58 19.78 -7.19 -10.57
CA PHE A 58 18.80 -6.59 -9.67
C PHE A 58 17.64 -5.98 -10.44
N ASP A 59 17.92 -5.16 -11.45
CA ASP A 59 16.90 -4.51 -12.27
C ASP A 59 16.09 -5.52 -13.11
N LYS A 60 16.74 -6.58 -13.64
CA LYS A 60 16.06 -7.68 -14.33
C LYS A 60 15.11 -8.44 -13.41
N ILE A 61 15.52 -8.71 -12.17
CA ILE A 61 14.67 -9.37 -11.17
C ILE A 61 13.46 -8.51 -10.83
N LEU A 62 13.66 -7.20 -10.60
CA LEU A 62 12.55 -6.27 -10.34
C LEU A 62 11.55 -6.22 -11.49
N LYS A 63 12.05 -6.19 -12.74
CA LYS A 63 11.21 -6.23 -13.94
C LYS A 63 10.43 -7.54 -14.01
N LYS A 64 11.09 -8.69 -13.89
CA LYS A 64 10.47 -10.03 -13.91
C LYS A 64 9.37 -10.14 -12.84
N LYS A 65 9.64 -9.68 -11.61
CA LYS A 65 8.64 -9.66 -10.53
C LYS A 65 7.44 -8.82 -10.90
N ASN A 66 7.66 -7.65 -11.50
CA ASN A 66 6.58 -6.78 -11.92
C ASN A 66 5.71 -7.40 -13.01
N ASP A 67 6.33 -8.02 -14.01
CA ASP A 67 5.63 -8.68 -15.12
C ASP A 67 4.72 -9.82 -14.62
N ILE A 68 5.24 -10.64 -13.67
CA ILE A 68 4.44 -11.69 -13.01
C ILE A 68 3.25 -11.07 -12.26
N TYR A 69 3.48 -9.98 -11.53
CA TYR A 69 2.44 -9.30 -10.77
C TYR A 69 1.37 -8.71 -11.69
N LEU A 70 1.77 -7.97 -12.73
CA LEU A 70 0.84 -7.36 -13.69
C LEU A 70 -0.04 -8.42 -14.39
N LYS A 71 0.54 -9.55 -14.76
CA LYS A 71 -0.22 -10.67 -15.32
C LYS A 71 -1.28 -11.20 -14.34
N LYS A 72 -0.96 -11.24 -13.03
CA LYS A 72 -1.91 -11.71 -12.02
C LYS A 72 -3.04 -10.73 -11.75
N ILE A 73 -2.77 -9.43 -11.81
CA ILE A 73 -3.78 -8.39 -11.57
C ILE A 73 -4.50 -7.93 -12.85
N SER A 74 -4.25 -8.57 -14.01
CA SER A 74 -4.86 -8.16 -15.29
C SER A 74 -6.39 -8.22 -15.27
N ASN A 75 -6.95 -9.15 -14.50
CA ASN A 75 -8.39 -9.43 -14.45
C ASN A 75 -9.10 -8.78 -13.26
N ILE A 76 -8.41 -7.92 -12.47
CA ILE A 76 -9.11 -7.19 -11.42
C ILE A 76 -10.05 -6.14 -12.01
N ASP A 77 -11.18 -5.94 -11.35
CA ASP A 77 -12.20 -4.96 -11.70
C ASP A 77 -12.88 -4.41 -10.43
N SER A 78 -13.96 -3.66 -10.58
CA SER A 78 -14.68 -3.05 -9.45
C SER A 78 -15.22 -4.05 -8.43
N SER A 79 -15.42 -5.33 -8.79
CA SER A 79 -15.83 -6.37 -7.84
C SER A 79 -14.73 -6.72 -6.82
N ASN A 80 -13.49 -6.33 -7.09
CA ASN A 80 -12.35 -6.53 -6.19
C ASN A 80 -12.17 -5.38 -5.17
N ILE A 81 -13.06 -4.39 -5.16
CA ILE A 81 -13.08 -3.35 -4.13
C ILE A 81 -13.51 -4.00 -2.80
N ILE A 82 -12.76 -3.71 -1.73
CA ILE A 82 -13.09 -4.20 -0.39
C ILE A 82 -14.45 -3.62 0.04
N ASN A 83 -15.28 -4.46 0.64
CA ASN A 83 -16.62 -4.10 1.10
C ASN A 83 -16.59 -2.82 1.96
N GLY A 84 -17.51 -1.91 1.69
CA GLY A 84 -17.64 -0.62 2.39
C GLY A 84 -16.75 0.50 1.85
N VAL A 85 -15.67 0.20 1.12
CA VAL A 85 -14.72 1.21 0.62
C VAL A 85 -15.38 2.14 -0.40
N TYR A 86 -16.10 1.60 -1.36
CA TYR A 86 -16.76 2.42 -2.39
C TYR A 86 -17.76 3.41 -1.76
N ASP A 87 -18.62 2.91 -0.88
CA ASP A 87 -19.64 3.74 -0.21
C ASP A 87 -18.99 4.80 0.68
N PHE A 88 -17.91 4.45 1.38
CA PHE A 88 -17.18 5.39 2.22
C PHE A 88 -16.57 6.53 1.38
N ILE A 89 -15.87 6.20 0.29
CA ILE A 89 -15.26 7.17 -0.63
C ILE A 89 -16.35 8.08 -1.22
N ASN A 90 -17.45 7.50 -1.71
CA ASN A 90 -18.56 8.26 -2.30
C ASN A 90 -19.21 9.20 -1.28
N ASN A 91 -19.43 8.74 -0.05
CA ASN A 91 -19.97 9.56 1.02
C ASN A 91 -18.99 10.68 1.46
N ALA A 92 -17.69 10.41 1.48
CA ALA A 92 -16.69 11.41 1.77
C ALA A 92 -16.69 12.52 0.70
N LYS A 93 -16.75 12.15 -0.59
CA LYS A 93 -16.87 13.14 -1.69
C LYS A 93 -18.15 13.98 -1.60
N LYS A 94 -19.29 13.36 -1.29
CA LYS A 94 -20.57 14.09 -1.09
C LYS A 94 -20.52 15.10 0.06
N GLN A 95 -19.65 14.88 1.04
CA GLN A 95 -19.41 15.80 2.17
C GLN A 95 -18.24 16.74 1.92
N ASN A 96 -17.75 16.85 0.68
CA ASN A 96 -16.63 17.71 0.25
C ASN A 96 -15.29 17.39 0.94
N HIS A 97 -15.08 16.16 1.42
CA HIS A 97 -13.76 15.75 1.88
C HIS A 97 -12.83 15.55 0.67
N LEU A 98 -11.59 15.99 0.85
CA LEU A 98 -10.51 15.69 -0.10
C LEU A 98 -9.98 14.27 0.16
N ILE A 99 -9.74 13.53 -0.90
CA ILE A 99 -9.32 12.13 -0.82
C ILE A 99 -8.00 11.97 -1.56
N ALA A 100 -6.96 11.54 -0.86
CA ALA A 100 -5.68 11.21 -1.44
C ALA A 100 -5.35 9.72 -1.31
N LEU A 101 -4.68 9.18 -2.32
CA LEU A 101 -4.05 7.86 -2.24
C LEU A 101 -2.56 8.03 -2.01
N TYR A 102 -2.00 7.29 -1.04
CA TYR A 102 -0.58 6.97 -1.01
C TYR A 102 -0.36 5.45 -1.03
N SER A 103 0.40 4.99 -1.99
CA SER A 103 0.77 3.59 -2.15
C SER A 103 2.26 3.44 -2.47
N SER A 104 2.97 2.52 -1.82
CA SER A 104 4.34 2.16 -2.19
C SER A 104 4.44 1.43 -3.53
N SER A 105 3.32 1.02 -4.11
CA SER A 105 3.26 0.34 -5.40
C SER A 105 3.37 1.33 -6.56
N LYS A 106 4.29 1.08 -7.50
CA LYS A 106 4.36 1.82 -8.78
C LYS A 106 3.18 1.55 -9.72
N ASN A 107 2.31 0.60 -9.37
CA ASN A 107 1.16 0.21 -10.18
C ASN A 107 -0.17 0.76 -9.62
N ALA A 108 -0.14 1.67 -8.64
CA ALA A 108 -1.34 2.16 -7.97
C ALA A 108 -2.36 2.79 -8.94
N LYS A 109 -1.91 3.66 -9.84
CA LYS A 109 -2.76 4.28 -10.86
C LYS A 109 -3.40 3.26 -11.80
N TYR A 110 -2.65 2.21 -12.19
CA TYR A 110 -3.19 1.12 -13.01
C TYR A 110 -4.32 0.38 -12.28
N ILE A 111 -4.12 0.07 -11.01
CA ILE A 111 -5.13 -0.60 -10.17
C ILE A 111 -6.37 0.27 -10.03
N LEU A 112 -6.22 1.56 -9.68
CA LEU A 112 -7.36 2.48 -9.55
C LEU A 112 -8.17 2.60 -10.84
N LYS A 113 -7.51 2.60 -12.01
CA LYS A 113 -8.19 2.58 -13.32
C LYS A 113 -9.03 1.31 -13.50
N LYS A 114 -8.47 0.14 -13.17
CA LYS A 114 -9.17 -1.15 -13.24
C LYS A 114 -10.38 -1.22 -12.31
N LEU A 115 -10.29 -0.59 -11.15
CA LEU A 115 -11.37 -0.51 -10.17
C LEU A 115 -12.40 0.60 -10.47
N ASN A 116 -12.20 1.41 -11.52
CA ASN A 116 -13.00 2.60 -11.84
C ASN A 116 -13.05 3.64 -10.70
N LEU A 117 -11.96 3.75 -9.92
CA LEU A 117 -11.89 4.65 -8.77
C LEU A 117 -11.01 5.87 -8.97
N ILE A 118 -10.28 5.99 -10.08
CA ILE A 118 -9.25 7.03 -10.25
C ILE A 118 -9.79 8.46 -10.11
N SER A 119 -11.01 8.72 -10.58
CA SER A 119 -11.66 10.03 -10.53
C SER A 119 -12.14 10.47 -9.14
N TYR A 120 -12.13 9.57 -8.17
CA TYR A 120 -12.52 9.89 -6.79
C TYR A 120 -11.38 10.51 -5.98
N PHE A 121 -10.14 10.41 -6.46
CA PHE A 121 -8.96 10.89 -5.74
C PHE A 121 -8.52 12.27 -6.24
N ASP A 122 -8.40 13.20 -5.30
CA ASP A 122 -7.91 14.56 -5.55
C ASP A 122 -6.38 14.57 -5.70
N ALA A 123 -5.68 13.61 -5.07
CA ALA A 123 -4.25 13.39 -5.24
C ALA A 123 -3.91 11.89 -5.25
N ILE A 124 -2.92 11.51 -6.06
CA ILE A 124 -2.41 10.13 -6.13
C ILE A 124 -0.89 10.17 -6.05
N VAL A 125 -0.37 9.71 -4.92
CA VAL A 125 1.05 9.49 -4.63
C VAL A 125 1.34 8.01 -4.73
N ASP A 126 2.25 7.61 -5.59
CA ASP A 126 2.62 6.21 -5.80
C ASP A 126 4.14 6.01 -5.65
N GLY A 127 4.62 4.78 -5.81
CA GLY A 127 6.04 4.44 -5.70
C GLY A 127 6.95 5.09 -6.77
N ASN A 128 6.42 5.90 -7.68
CA ASN A 128 7.21 6.73 -8.60
C ASN A 128 7.28 8.19 -8.13
N SER A 129 6.44 8.58 -7.18
CA SER A 129 6.28 9.96 -6.70
C SER A 129 7.22 10.28 -5.54
N VAL A 130 7.84 9.28 -4.91
CA VAL A 130 8.64 9.42 -3.69
C VAL A 130 10.02 8.79 -3.84
N LYS A 131 10.97 9.30 -3.08
CA LYS A 131 12.34 8.74 -3.00
C LYS A 131 12.45 7.68 -1.92
N ALA A 132 11.80 7.90 -0.78
CA ALA A 132 11.77 6.99 0.35
C ALA A 132 10.37 6.34 0.48
N SER A 133 10.33 5.04 0.78
CA SER A 133 9.07 4.33 1.02
C SER A 133 8.75 4.26 2.52
N LYS A 134 7.53 3.87 2.85
CA LYS A 134 7.12 3.57 4.23
C LYS A 134 8.16 2.65 4.92
N PRO A 135 8.60 2.94 6.13
CA PRO A 135 8.04 3.83 7.14
C PRO A 135 8.53 5.30 7.11
N ASP A 136 9.08 5.77 5.98
CA ASP A 136 9.32 7.18 5.77
C ASP A 136 8.00 7.90 5.50
N PRO A 137 7.74 9.10 6.08
CA PRO A 137 6.49 9.82 5.92
C PRO A 137 6.39 10.61 4.60
N GLU A 138 7.42 10.66 3.76
CA GLU A 138 7.50 11.49 2.54
C GLU A 138 6.21 11.42 1.71
N GLY A 139 5.68 10.22 1.48
CA GLY A 139 4.51 10.06 0.63
C GLY A 139 3.21 10.59 1.26
N PHE A 140 3.06 10.56 2.58
CA PHE A 140 1.92 11.16 3.26
C PHE A 140 2.05 12.68 3.32
N ILE A 141 3.27 13.21 3.50
CA ILE A 141 3.54 14.65 3.43
C ILE A 141 3.16 15.14 2.03
N LEU A 142 3.67 14.51 0.97
CA LEU A 142 3.36 14.88 -0.40
C LEU A 142 1.85 14.80 -0.70
N ALA A 143 1.16 13.77 -0.19
CA ALA A 143 -0.29 13.66 -0.37
C ALA A 143 -1.05 14.81 0.30
N SER A 144 -0.64 15.23 1.50
CA SER A 144 -1.24 16.37 2.21
C SER A 144 -0.95 17.71 1.51
N GLU A 145 0.25 17.89 0.98
CA GLU A 145 0.62 19.08 0.19
C GLU A 145 -0.21 19.19 -1.10
N LEU A 146 -0.34 18.08 -1.86
CA LEU A 146 -1.11 18.05 -3.10
C LEU A 146 -2.61 18.33 -2.89
N THR A 147 -3.13 18.06 -1.69
CA THR A 147 -4.51 18.39 -1.31
C THR A 147 -4.62 19.69 -0.52
N ASN A 148 -3.52 20.44 -0.36
CA ASN A 148 -3.46 21.65 0.45
C ASN A 148 -4.05 21.46 1.86
N SER A 149 -3.79 20.30 2.46
CA SER A 149 -4.30 19.92 3.76
C SER A 149 -3.17 19.89 4.79
N LYS A 150 -3.43 20.35 6.02
CA LYS A 150 -2.46 20.20 7.12
C LYS A 150 -2.47 18.77 7.65
N PRO A 151 -1.30 18.17 8.01
CA PRO A 151 -1.23 16.81 8.53
C PRO A 151 -2.19 16.53 9.69
N GLU A 152 -2.34 17.47 10.63
CA GLU A 152 -3.23 17.34 11.78
C GLU A 152 -4.72 17.21 11.41
N ASN A 153 -5.10 17.63 10.20
CA ASN A 153 -6.46 17.54 9.67
C ASN A 153 -6.65 16.31 8.76
N CYS A 154 -5.63 15.46 8.65
CA CYS A 154 -5.67 14.28 7.81
C CYS A 154 -5.90 13.00 8.62
N VAL A 155 -6.64 12.08 8.06
CA VAL A 155 -6.82 10.72 8.58
C VAL A 155 -6.27 9.72 7.58
N ILE A 156 -5.41 8.83 8.05
CA ILE A 156 -4.82 7.75 7.26
C ILE A 156 -5.55 6.44 7.56
N PHE A 157 -5.93 5.71 6.53
CA PHE A 157 -6.41 4.33 6.59
C PHE A 157 -5.31 3.42 6.05
N GLU A 158 -4.81 2.48 6.86
CA GLU A 158 -3.63 1.67 6.56
C GLU A 158 -3.78 0.23 7.04
N ASP A 159 -3.20 -0.70 6.26
CA ASP A 159 -3.17 -2.14 6.57
C ASP A 159 -1.76 -2.65 6.94
N SER A 160 -0.75 -1.78 6.91
CA SER A 160 0.65 -2.11 7.19
C SER A 160 1.21 -1.38 8.41
N GLU A 161 2.06 -2.07 9.19
CA GLU A 161 2.81 -1.46 10.29
C GLU A 161 3.65 -0.27 9.80
N ALA A 162 4.34 -0.44 8.67
CA ALA A 162 5.19 0.62 8.11
C ALA A 162 4.41 1.89 7.76
N GLY A 163 3.16 1.74 7.26
CA GLY A 163 2.30 2.89 6.96
C GLY A 163 1.79 3.59 8.22
N ILE A 164 1.42 2.84 9.26
CA ILE A 164 1.03 3.43 10.55
C ILE A 164 2.20 4.21 11.17
N ILE A 165 3.42 3.63 11.17
CA ILE A 165 4.63 4.31 11.65
C ILE A 165 4.86 5.62 10.89
N ALA A 166 4.75 5.60 9.55
CA ALA A 166 4.93 6.78 8.72
C ALA A 166 3.94 7.90 9.08
N GLY A 167 2.64 7.56 9.24
CA GLY A 167 1.60 8.52 9.62
C GLY A 167 1.81 9.10 11.03
N ASN A 168 2.16 8.25 11.99
CA ASN A 168 2.41 8.66 13.37
C ASN A 168 3.59 9.63 13.50
N LYS A 169 4.65 9.48 12.69
CA LYS A 169 5.82 10.39 12.65
C LYS A 169 5.44 11.85 12.37
N ILE A 170 4.39 12.06 11.60
CA ILE A 170 3.91 13.40 11.20
C ILE A 170 2.60 13.78 11.90
N LYS A 171 2.22 13.06 12.94
CA LYS A 171 1.03 13.31 13.77
C LYS A 171 -0.30 13.30 12.99
N MET A 172 -0.38 12.62 11.87
CA MET A 172 -1.66 12.33 11.23
C MET A 172 -2.43 11.30 12.05
N LYS A 173 -3.76 11.40 12.08
CA LYS A 173 -4.60 10.39 12.71
C LYS A 173 -4.54 9.10 11.91
N THR A 174 -4.17 7.99 12.54
CA THR A 174 -3.98 6.70 11.87
C THR A 174 -5.04 5.70 12.26
N ILE A 175 -5.64 5.06 11.26
CA ILE A 175 -6.65 4.01 11.40
C ILE A 175 -6.09 2.73 10.77
N GLY A 176 -5.84 1.73 11.61
CA GLY A 176 -5.40 0.41 11.16
C GLY A 176 -6.58 -0.42 10.64
N ILE A 177 -6.42 -1.08 9.49
CA ILE A 177 -7.43 -1.96 8.90
C ILE A 177 -6.87 -3.37 8.81
N GLY A 178 -7.43 -4.30 9.56
CA GLY A 178 -7.02 -5.70 9.54
C GLY A 178 -6.94 -6.33 10.93
N LYS A 179 -6.41 -7.55 10.97
CA LYS A 179 -6.34 -8.37 12.19
C LYS A 179 -4.92 -8.46 12.80
N SER A 180 -3.93 -7.83 12.18
CA SER A 180 -2.55 -7.90 12.66
C SER A 180 -2.38 -7.12 13.96
N SER A 181 -1.77 -7.75 14.97
CA SER A 181 -1.39 -7.06 16.24
C SER A 181 -0.41 -5.91 16.02
N LYS A 182 0.33 -5.92 14.91
CA LYS A 182 1.24 -4.84 14.50
C LYS A 182 0.53 -3.53 14.19
N LEU A 183 -0.78 -3.54 13.94
CA LEU A 183 -1.59 -2.35 13.71
C LEU A 183 -1.99 -1.65 15.02
N ASN A 184 -1.78 -2.26 16.19
CA ASN A 184 -2.17 -1.70 17.50
C ASN A 184 -1.43 -0.40 17.86
N ILE A 185 -0.43 0.01 17.09
CA ILE A 185 0.24 1.32 17.20
C ILE A 185 -0.54 2.45 16.50
N ALA A 186 -1.64 2.14 15.80
CA ALA A 186 -2.57 3.12 15.25
C ALA A 186 -3.46 3.74 16.34
N ASN A 187 -4.02 4.92 16.07
CA ASN A 187 -4.97 5.56 17.00
C ASN A 187 -6.25 4.72 17.19
N LYS A 188 -6.67 4.00 16.15
CA LYS A 188 -7.79 3.06 16.19
C LYS A 188 -7.57 1.93 15.21
N VAL A 189 -8.08 0.74 15.50
CA VAL A 189 -7.99 -0.43 14.61
C VAL A 189 -9.38 -1.00 14.39
N PHE A 190 -9.70 -1.27 13.12
CA PHE A 190 -10.90 -2.00 12.69
C PHE A 190 -10.48 -3.30 12.01
N LYS A 191 -11.25 -4.35 12.25
CA LYS A 191 -10.97 -5.65 11.62
C LYS A 191 -11.32 -5.66 10.14
N LYS A 192 -12.36 -4.90 9.78
CA LYS A 192 -12.85 -4.76 8.40
C LYS A 192 -13.18 -3.30 8.10
N PHE A 193 -13.00 -2.90 6.85
CA PHE A 193 -13.28 -1.52 6.42
C PHE A 193 -14.78 -1.15 6.57
N GLU A 194 -15.68 -2.09 6.35
CA GLU A 194 -17.14 -1.90 6.47
C GLU A 194 -17.62 -1.51 7.89
N GLU A 195 -16.77 -1.69 8.91
CA GLU A 195 -17.05 -1.28 10.29
C GLU A 195 -16.85 0.23 10.52
N ILE A 196 -16.27 0.95 9.54
CA ILE A 196 -15.87 2.33 9.69
C ILE A 196 -17.03 3.28 9.34
N ASN A 197 -17.34 4.18 10.27
CA ASN A 197 -18.31 5.24 10.02
C ASN A 197 -17.59 6.58 9.80
N LEU A 198 -17.84 7.23 8.66
CA LEU A 198 -17.25 8.53 8.33
C LEU A 198 -17.54 9.62 9.40
N LYS A 199 -18.66 9.53 10.12
CA LYS A 199 -19.01 10.48 11.19
C LYS A 199 -18.02 10.49 12.35
N GLU A 200 -17.20 9.45 12.52
CA GLU A 200 -16.18 9.37 13.58
C GLU A 200 -14.97 10.29 13.31
N PHE A 201 -14.89 10.88 12.12
CA PHE A 201 -13.76 11.70 11.67
C PHE A 201 -14.15 13.15 11.36
N LYS A 202 -15.28 13.60 11.91
CA LYS A 202 -15.72 15.00 11.86
C LYS A 202 -15.06 15.84 12.94
#